data_a70495127d52c03ee94021067858644d
#
_entry.id   a70495127d52c03ee94021067858644d
#
_cell.length_a   1.000
_cell.length_b   1.000
_cell.length_c   1.000
_cell.angle_alpha   90.00
_cell.angle_beta   90.00
_cell.angle_gamma   90.00
#
_symmetry.space_group_name_H-M   'P 1'
#
loop_
_entity.id
_entity.type
_entity.pdbx_description
1 polymer ?
#
loop_
_entity_poly.entity_id
_entity_poly.type
_entity_poly.pdbx_seq_one_letter_code
_entity_poly.pdbx_strand_id
1 'polypeptide(L)'
;MKQLLVINPNTSERVSALLQTHVQAAAGSHVAVHTVTARFGAPYIADEASYAVAAHAALDAWAAALASDEPKPDTVLIGCFGDPGLMALRESSPVPVTGLAEAAFIEAARHGRYAIVTGGERWGPMLQRLAQALDQAQQLAG
;
A
#
# COMPACT_ATOMS: atom_id res chain seq x y z
N MET A 1 15.71 -16.18 -5.02
CA MET A 1 15.03 -14.99 -5.52
C MET A 1 14.11 -14.48 -4.42
N LYS A 2 14.18 -13.20 -4.10
CA LYS A 2 13.31 -12.58 -3.08
C LYS A 2 11.88 -12.48 -3.57
N GLN A 3 10.93 -12.68 -2.67
CA GLN A 3 9.50 -12.66 -2.95
C GLN A 3 8.86 -11.39 -2.40
N LEU A 4 8.29 -10.57 -3.25
CA LEU A 4 7.54 -9.36 -2.87
C LEU A 4 6.05 -9.58 -3.14
N LEU A 5 5.27 -9.57 -2.07
CA LEU A 5 3.81 -9.54 -2.19
C LEU A 5 3.34 -8.09 -2.28
N VAL A 6 2.61 -7.77 -3.33
CA VAL A 6 1.90 -6.50 -3.46
C VAL A 6 0.42 -6.74 -3.20
N ILE A 7 -0.13 -6.04 -2.22
CA ILE A 7 -1.55 -6.11 -1.91
C ILE A 7 -2.25 -4.88 -2.48
N ASN A 8 -3.12 -5.09 -3.46
CA ASN A 8 -4.07 -4.07 -3.88
C ASN A 8 -5.30 -4.12 -2.97
N PRO A 9 -5.51 -3.12 -2.11
CA PRO A 9 -6.61 -3.14 -1.14
C PRO A 9 -7.98 -2.75 -1.71
N ASN A 10 -8.07 -2.41 -3.00
CA ASN A 10 -9.33 -2.26 -3.71
C ASN A 10 -9.63 -3.51 -4.57
N THR A 11 -10.83 -3.57 -5.13
CA THR A 11 -11.30 -4.74 -5.90
C THR A 11 -11.04 -4.67 -7.40
N SER A 12 -10.27 -3.69 -7.87
CA SER A 12 -9.98 -3.49 -9.29
C SER A 12 -8.81 -4.36 -9.77
N GLU A 13 -9.10 -5.40 -10.54
CA GLU A 13 -8.10 -6.24 -11.20
C GLU A 13 -7.21 -5.44 -12.17
N ARG A 14 -7.78 -4.39 -12.79
CA ARG A 14 -7.02 -3.50 -13.66
C ARG A 14 -5.92 -2.77 -12.88
N VAL A 15 -6.21 -2.31 -11.67
CA VAL A 15 -5.22 -1.66 -10.80
C VAL A 15 -4.15 -2.67 -10.38
N SER A 16 -4.55 -3.90 -10.04
CA SER A 16 -3.59 -4.96 -9.71
C SER A 16 -2.64 -5.26 -10.87
N ALA A 17 -3.13 -5.31 -12.10
CA ALA A 17 -2.29 -5.52 -13.28
C ALA A 17 -1.28 -4.37 -13.48
N LEU A 18 -1.70 -3.12 -13.26
CA LEU A 18 -0.80 -1.96 -13.31
C LEU A 18 0.27 -2.03 -12.22
N LEU A 19 -0.12 -2.35 -10.99
CA LEU A 19 0.82 -2.54 -9.87
C LEU A 19 1.83 -3.62 -10.18
N GLN A 20 1.36 -4.79 -10.66
CA GLN A 20 2.24 -5.89 -11.05
C GLN A 20 3.30 -5.45 -12.06
N THR A 21 2.89 -4.77 -13.11
CA THR A 21 3.77 -4.32 -14.19
C THR A 21 4.81 -3.32 -13.67
N HIS A 22 4.36 -2.28 -12.97
CA HIS A 22 5.27 -1.21 -12.55
C HIS A 22 6.19 -1.63 -11.40
N VAL A 23 5.67 -2.37 -10.43
CA VAL A 23 6.48 -2.85 -9.31
C VAL A 23 7.52 -3.87 -9.79
N GLN A 24 7.15 -4.81 -10.67
CA GLN A 24 8.12 -5.76 -11.23
C GLN A 24 9.21 -5.04 -12.02
N ALA A 25 8.85 -4.04 -12.83
CA ALA A 25 9.83 -3.25 -13.56
C ALA A 25 10.81 -2.50 -12.65
N ALA A 26 10.31 -1.94 -11.55
CA ALA A 26 11.14 -1.23 -10.57
C ALA A 26 12.00 -2.18 -9.72
N ALA A 27 11.48 -3.35 -9.36
CA ALA A 27 12.17 -4.33 -8.53
C ALA A 27 13.30 -5.08 -9.28
N GLY A 28 13.21 -5.13 -10.61
CA GLY A 28 14.20 -5.84 -11.44
C GLY A 28 14.04 -7.36 -11.39
N SER A 29 14.99 -8.06 -12.01
CA SER A 29 14.93 -9.51 -12.22
C SER A 29 15.28 -10.37 -10.98
N HIS A 30 15.80 -9.74 -9.93
CA HIS A 30 16.23 -10.45 -8.72
C HIS A 30 15.10 -10.60 -7.69
N VAL A 31 13.94 -9.96 -7.94
CA VAL A 31 12.77 -10.00 -7.08
C VAL A 31 11.59 -10.54 -7.89
N ALA A 32 10.95 -11.57 -7.38
CA ALA A 32 9.68 -12.03 -7.92
C ALA A 32 8.54 -11.24 -7.26
N VAL A 33 7.78 -10.52 -8.06
CA VAL A 33 6.63 -9.74 -7.59
C VAL A 33 5.36 -10.53 -7.84
N HIS A 34 4.54 -10.66 -6.82
CA HIS A 34 3.21 -11.26 -6.90
C HIS A 34 2.19 -10.27 -6.36
N THR A 35 1.24 -9.85 -7.20
CA THR A 35 0.18 -8.90 -6.81
C THR A 35 -1.13 -9.62 -6.59
N VAL A 36 -1.77 -9.36 -5.45
CA VAL A 36 -3.09 -9.89 -5.10
C VAL A 36 -4.11 -8.76 -5.02
N THR A 37 -5.34 -9.07 -5.40
CA THR A 37 -6.46 -8.13 -5.38
C THR A 37 -7.35 -8.40 -4.17
N ALA A 38 -7.82 -7.36 -3.50
CA ALA A 38 -8.78 -7.50 -2.41
C ALA A 38 -10.04 -8.24 -2.88
N ARG A 39 -10.50 -9.18 -2.06
CA ARG A 39 -11.68 -10.01 -2.37
C ARG A 39 -13.01 -9.31 -2.13
N PHE A 40 -12.99 -8.21 -1.38
CA PHE A 40 -14.16 -7.41 -1.06
C PHE A 40 -13.75 -5.95 -0.83
N GLY A 41 -14.74 -5.06 -0.77
CA GLY A 41 -14.56 -3.64 -0.60
C GLY A 41 -14.90 -2.84 -1.85
N ALA A 42 -14.43 -1.61 -1.91
CA ALA A 42 -14.71 -0.72 -3.01
C ALA A 42 -13.75 -0.94 -4.19
N PRO A 43 -14.20 -0.74 -5.44
CA PRO A 43 -13.29 -0.72 -6.60
C PRO A 43 -12.43 0.55 -6.63
N TYR A 44 -12.82 1.59 -5.92
CA TYR A 44 -12.07 2.84 -5.71
C TYR A 44 -12.25 3.31 -4.27
N ILE A 45 -11.13 3.52 -3.56
CA ILE A 45 -11.12 4.00 -2.17
C ILE A 45 -11.13 5.52 -2.21
N ALA A 46 -12.20 6.14 -1.73
CA ALA A 46 -12.43 7.58 -1.87
C ALA A 46 -12.75 8.30 -0.56
N ASP A 47 -13.01 7.57 0.52
CA ASP A 47 -13.47 8.12 1.80
C ASP A 47 -13.07 7.22 2.98
N GLU A 48 -13.37 7.67 4.19
CA GLU A 48 -13.04 6.95 5.42
C GLU A 48 -13.71 5.57 5.49
N ALA A 49 -14.95 5.43 5.01
CA ALA A 49 -15.64 4.14 5.06
C ALA A 49 -14.98 3.12 4.13
N SER A 50 -14.74 3.48 2.87
CA SER A 50 -14.03 2.62 1.92
C SER A 50 -12.59 2.35 2.36
N TYR A 51 -11.94 3.31 3.01
CA TYR A 51 -10.60 3.16 3.58
C TYR A 51 -10.57 2.15 4.73
N ALA A 52 -11.53 2.22 5.65
CA ALA A 52 -11.64 1.26 6.76
C ALA A 52 -11.87 -0.17 6.25
N VAL A 53 -12.75 -0.34 5.26
CA VAL A 53 -12.99 -1.65 4.63
C VAL A 53 -11.73 -2.13 3.90
N ALA A 54 -11.02 -1.24 3.20
CA ALA A 54 -9.77 -1.56 2.52
C ALA A 54 -8.68 -2.04 3.49
N ALA A 55 -8.61 -1.48 4.69
CA ALA A 55 -7.69 -1.94 5.72
C ALA A 55 -7.97 -3.40 6.12
N HIS A 56 -9.25 -3.74 6.35
CA HIS A 56 -9.64 -5.12 6.60
C HIS A 56 -9.35 -6.04 5.39
N ALA A 57 -9.65 -5.57 4.18
CA ALA A 57 -9.37 -6.32 2.96
C ALA A 57 -7.88 -6.60 2.75
N ALA A 58 -7.00 -5.68 3.15
CA ALA A 58 -5.55 -5.88 3.11
C ALA A 58 -5.11 -6.99 4.09
N LEU A 59 -5.65 -7.03 5.30
CA LEU A 59 -5.39 -8.10 6.26
C LEU A 59 -5.90 -9.45 5.77
N ASP A 60 -7.07 -9.48 5.17
CA ASP A 60 -7.65 -10.68 4.57
C ASP A 60 -6.77 -11.22 3.42
N ALA A 61 -6.31 -10.33 2.53
CA ALA A 61 -5.43 -10.71 1.43
C ALA A 61 -4.09 -11.26 1.93
N TRP A 62 -3.54 -10.68 3.00
CA TRP A 62 -2.34 -11.19 3.65
C TRP A 62 -2.56 -12.60 4.21
N ALA A 63 -3.64 -12.82 4.96
CA ALA A 63 -3.97 -14.13 5.52
C ALA A 63 -4.15 -15.19 4.41
N ALA A 64 -4.82 -14.82 3.31
CA ALA A 64 -5.00 -15.70 2.17
C ALA A 64 -3.67 -16.05 1.48
N ALA A 65 -2.77 -15.08 1.34
CA ALA A 65 -1.44 -15.33 0.78
C ALA A 65 -0.61 -16.29 1.64
N LEU A 66 -0.69 -16.14 2.97
CA LEU A 66 -0.02 -17.07 3.89
C LEU A 66 -0.60 -18.49 3.85
N ALA A 67 -1.89 -18.62 3.59
CA ALA A 67 -2.57 -19.93 3.50
C ALA A 67 -2.42 -20.62 2.14
N SER A 68 -1.94 -19.89 1.12
CA SER A 68 -1.77 -20.43 -0.23
C SER A 68 -0.54 -21.34 -0.34
N ASP A 69 -0.46 -22.10 -1.44
CA ASP A 69 0.69 -22.93 -1.80
C ASP A 69 1.80 -22.13 -2.51
N GLU A 70 1.57 -20.83 -2.74
CA GLU A 70 2.56 -19.95 -3.35
C GLU A 70 3.78 -19.73 -2.43
N PRO A 71 4.94 -19.36 -2.99
CA PRO A 71 6.12 -19.02 -2.19
C PRO A 71 5.81 -17.91 -1.17
N LYS A 72 6.22 -18.14 0.07
CA LYS A 72 5.97 -17.15 1.13
C LYS A 72 6.74 -15.86 0.86
N PRO A 73 6.10 -14.70 1.06
CA PRO A 73 6.77 -13.42 0.81
C PRO A 73 7.88 -13.12 1.81
N ASP A 74 8.95 -12.49 1.33
CA ASP A 74 10.01 -11.92 2.17
C ASP A 74 9.66 -10.49 2.61
N THR A 75 8.76 -9.83 1.90
CA THR A 75 8.31 -8.46 2.19
C THR A 75 6.94 -8.18 1.56
N VAL A 76 6.24 -7.19 2.06
CA VAL A 76 4.90 -6.80 1.61
C VAL A 76 4.86 -5.31 1.26
N LEU A 77 4.22 -4.99 0.15
CA LEU A 77 3.87 -3.62 -0.25
C LEU A 77 2.34 -3.47 -0.31
N ILE A 78 1.80 -2.49 0.41
CA ILE A 78 0.41 -2.06 0.23
C ILE A 78 0.37 -1.12 -0.97
N GLY A 79 -0.25 -1.57 -2.05
CA GLY A 79 -0.29 -0.88 -3.34
C GLY A 79 -1.42 0.15 -3.47
N CYS A 80 -1.61 0.98 -2.45
CA CYS A 80 -2.57 2.09 -2.46
C CYS A 80 -1.95 3.31 -1.80
N PHE A 81 -2.09 4.46 -2.45
CA PHE A 81 -1.61 5.72 -1.88
C PHE A 81 -2.56 6.18 -0.77
N GLY A 82 -2.20 5.90 0.44
CA GLY A 82 -2.98 6.06 1.67
C GLY A 82 -2.73 4.90 2.65
N ASP A 83 -2.14 3.81 2.17
CA ASP A 83 -1.64 2.69 2.97
C ASP A 83 -2.69 2.09 3.92
N PRO A 84 -3.90 1.74 3.45
CA PRO A 84 -4.92 1.21 4.34
C PRO A 84 -4.45 -0.11 4.98
N GLY A 85 -4.52 -0.18 6.31
CA GLY A 85 -4.10 -1.35 7.07
C GLY A 85 -2.61 -1.46 7.38
N LEU A 86 -1.79 -0.45 7.04
CA LEU A 86 -0.33 -0.51 7.20
C LEU A 86 0.09 -0.85 8.63
N MET A 87 -0.44 -0.16 9.63
CA MET A 87 -0.05 -0.38 11.03
C MET A 87 -0.46 -1.76 11.54
N ALA A 88 -1.70 -2.17 11.23
CA ALA A 88 -2.21 -3.48 11.62
C ALA A 88 -1.44 -4.62 10.94
N LEU A 89 -1.09 -4.44 9.66
CA LEU A 89 -0.33 -5.43 8.92
C LEU A 89 1.11 -5.54 9.46
N ARG A 90 1.75 -4.42 9.80
CA ARG A 90 3.07 -4.41 10.44
C ARG A 90 3.09 -5.16 11.76
N GLU A 91 2.09 -4.94 12.58
CA GLU A 91 1.98 -5.59 13.88
C GLU A 91 1.82 -7.12 13.74
N SER A 92 1.05 -7.57 12.75
CA SER A 92 0.72 -8.98 12.56
C SER A 92 1.65 -9.75 11.62
N SER A 93 2.54 -9.05 10.88
CA SER A 93 3.41 -9.68 9.89
C SER A 93 4.80 -9.98 10.45
N PRO A 94 5.35 -11.19 10.22
CA PRO A 94 6.74 -11.51 10.56
C PRO A 94 7.76 -10.94 9.56
N VAL A 95 7.30 -10.37 8.44
CA VAL A 95 8.15 -9.78 7.40
C VAL A 95 7.90 -8.28 7.29
N PRO A 96 8.86 -7.50 6.76
CA PRO A 96 8.69 -6.06 6.59
C PRO A 96 7.48 -5.72 5.72
N VAL A 97 6.75 -4.68 6.14
CA VAL A 97 5.61 -4.13 5.41
C VAL A 97 5.85 -2.66 5.12
N THR A 98 5.67 -2.26 3.89
CA THR A 98 5.77 -0.88 3.41
C THR A 98 4.49 -0.48 2.71
N GLY A 99 4.12 0.79 2.82
CA GLY A 99 3.03 1.38 2.07
C GLY A 99 3.53 2.24 0.91
N LEU A 100 2.73 2.35 -0.13
CA LEU A 100 3.03 3.18 -1.30
C LEU A 100 3.14 4.66 -0.91
N ALA A 101 2.23 5.15 -0.05
CA ALA A 101 2.27 6.52 0.44
C ALA A 101 3.47 6.76 1.37
N GLU A 102 3.74 5.85 2.28
CA GLU A 102 4.91 5.95 3.17
C GLU A 102 6.21 6.07 2.36
N ALA A 103 6.40 5.20 1.40
CA ALA A 103 7.60 5.23 0.56
C ALA A 103 7.72 6.55 -0.21
N ALA A 104 6.59 7.06 -0.74
CA ALA A 104 6.56 8.34 -1.44
C ALA A 104 6.84 9.52 -0.51
N PHE A 105 6.31 9.54 0.71
CA PHE A 105 6.59 10.60 1.70
C PHE A 105 8.07 10.63 2.08
N ILE A 106 8.66 9.46 2.36
CA ILE A 106 10.08 9.35 2.71
C ILE A 106 10.96 9.85 1.56
N GLU A 107 10.67 9.44 0.34
CA GLU A 107 11.46 9.86 -0.82
C GLU A 107 11.29 11.35 -1.10
N ALA A 108 10.07 11.87 -1.09
CA ALA A 108 9.81 13.30 -1.31
C ALA A 108 10.50 14.18 -0.25
N ALA A 109 10.49 13.77 1.01
CA ALA A 109 11.13 14.49 2.10
C ALA A 109 12.65 14.64 1.94
N ARG A 110 13.30 13.74 1.22
CA ARG A 110 14.74 13.85 0.90
C ARG A 110 15.05 15.07 0.01
N HIS A 111 14.06 15.53 -0.74
CA HIS A 111 14.19 16.69 -1.64
C HIS A 111 13.71 18.00 -1.00
N GLY A 112 13.27 17.97 0.27
CA GLY A 112 12.79 19.14 1.00
C GLY A 112 11.28 19.11 1.22
N ARG A 113 10.67 20.30 1.24
CA ARG A 113 9.21 20.41 1.39
C ARG A 113 8.51 19.88 0.16
N TYR A 114 7.41 19.15 0.37
CA TYR A 114 6.64 18.55 -0.70
C TYR A 114 5.13 18.75 -0.50
N ALA A 115 4.39 18.63 -1.58
CA ALA A 115 2.93 18.65 -1.59
C ALA A 115 2.39 17.37 -2.26
N ILE A 116 1.16 17.02 -1.94
CA ILE A 116 0.48 15.85 -2.52
C ILE A 116 -0.61 16.34 -3.45
N VAL A 117 -0.60 15.83 -4.68
CA VAL A 117 -1.69 16.03 -5.65
C VAL A 117 -2.42 14.70 -5.81
N THR A 118 -3.68 14.68 -5.45
CA THR A 118 -4.52 13.46 -5.49
C THR A 118 -5.93 13.78 -5.94
N GLY A 119 -6.65 12.77 -6.41
CA GLY A 119 -8.06 12.89 -6.76
C GLY A 119 -8.96 12.70 -5.54
N GLY A 120 -9.96 13.60 -5.39
CA GLY A 120 -10.91 13.51 -4.30
C GLY A 120 -10.50 14.30 -3.04
N GLU A 121 -11.34 15.26 -2.68
CA GLU A 121 -11.09 16.19 -1.57
C GLU A 121 -11.03 15.53 -0.18
N ARG A 122 -11.66 14.37 -0.03
CA ARG A 122 -11.65 13.63 1.23
C ARG A 122 -10.28 13.02 1.56
N TRP A 123 -9.42 12.85 0.57
CA TRP A 123 -8.07 12.34 0.76
C TRP A 123 -7.16 13.31 1.53
N GLY A 124 -7.39 14.62 1.44
CA GLY A 124 -6.55 15.61 2.12
C GLY A 124 -6.36 15.31 3.61
N PRO A 125 -7.44 15.29 4.43
CA PRO A 125 -7.34 14.99 5.86
C PRO A 125 -6.79 13.58 6.15
N MET A 126 -7.15 12.59 5.34
CA MET A 126 -6.68 11.20 5.50
C MET A 126 -5.17 11.08 5.31
N LEU A 127 -4.62 11.72 4.29
CA LEU A 127 -3.19 11.72 4.01
C LEU A 127 -2.40 12.55 5.03
N GLN A 128 -2.95 13.67 5.50
CA GLN A 128 -2.33 14.45 6.59
C GLN A 128 -2.21 13.60 7.87
N ARG A 129 -3.28 12.89 8.24
CA ARG A 129 -3.27 11.98 9.38
C ARG A 129 -2.23 10.86 9.22
N LEU A 130 -2.14 10.28 8.04
CA LEU A 130 -1.15 9.25 7.75
C LEU A 130 0.28 9.79 7.85
N ALA A 131 0.54 10.96 7.27
CA ALA A 131 1.85 11.60 7.36
C ALA A 131 2.26 11.88 8.81
N GLN A 132 1.32 12.33 9.65
CA GLN A 132 1.55 12.51 11.09
C GLN A 132 1.88 11.19 11.79
N ALA A 133 1.12 10.14 11.51
CA ALA A 133 1.34 8.82 12.12
C ALA A 133 2.69 8.18 11.71
N LEU A 134 3.22 8.57 10.55
CA LEU A 134 4.50 8.10 10.01
C LEU A 134 5.69 9.04 10.29
N ASP A 135 5.50 10.10 11.07
CA ASP A 135 6.50 11.16 11.33
C ASP A 135 7.02 11.84 10.05
N GLN A 136 6.17 11.93 9.01
CA GLN A 136 6.49 12.54 7.72
C GLN A 136 5.76 13.88 7.48
N ALA A 137 5.03 14.39 8.47
CA ALA A 137 4.22 15.60 8.32
C ALA A 137 5.04 16.89 8.31
N GLN A 138 6.25 16.91 8.87
CA GLN A 138 7.05 18.13 9.03
C GLN A 138 7.35 18.84 7.71
N GLN A 139 7.58 18.08 6.63
CA GLN A 139 7.90 18.63 5.32
C GLN A 139 6.70 18.66 4.37
N LEU A 140 5.55 18.16 4.80
CA LEU A 140 4.32 18.21 4.01
C LEU A 140 3.76 19.64 4.01
N ALA A 141 3.68 20.23 2.82
CA ALA A 141 3.24 21.62 2.62
C ALA A 141 1.78 21.72 2.13
N GLY A 142 1.21 20.63 1.65
CA GLY A 142 -0.16 20.62 1.17
C GLY A 142 -0.59 19.30 0.59
#